data_65fc903aae346e18aeeda78cc65b7dab
#
_entry.id   65fc903aae346e18aeeda78cc65b7dab
#
_cell.length_a   1.000
_cell.length_b   1.000
_cell.length_c   1.000
_cell.angle_alpha   90.00
_cell.angle_beta   90.00
_cell.angle_gamma   90.00
#
_symmetry.space_group_name_H-M   'P 1'
#
loop_
_entity.id
_entity.type
_entity.pdbx_description
1 polymer ?
#
loop_
_entity_poly.entity_id
_entity_poly.type
_entity_poly.pdbx_seq_one_letter_code
_entity_poly.pdbx_strand_id
1 'polypeptide(L)'
;MDKRVFTAFLMAFIIALASCSMIPLAFAKLDSSRPPDIEQVIFIHFVKSKAKPPSEETGYYKLIGAKWQTFPVNLEVNPSSSGLSQDFVIKAIGMAAEEWDSGAYSQLEGIAWYGVAPDLFNDIIAITDKGYDDLAWTSDKLDGCNTIVWGNYPTGGVIAVTILWYNKATKTIIEFDIVLDTDYEWDNATQGLTVMDLQNIVTHELGHGIGLGDVYQSTAYQETMYGYSYAGETSKRDLYIGDKKGITKLYGAA
;
A
#
# COMPACT_ATOMS: atom_id res chain seq x y z
N MET A 1 30.19 39.24 -39.88
CA MET A 1 30.43 37.80 -39.91
C MET A 1 30.33 37.30 -38.48
N ASP A 2 29.11 36.91 -38.07
CA ASP A 2 28.83 36.46 -36.71
C ASP A 2 28.97 34.94 -36.59
N LYS A 3 29.83 34.52 -35.66
CA LYS A 3 30.00 33.13 -35.28
C LYS A 3 28.99 32.82 -34.15
N ARG A 4 27.90 32.15 -34.45
CA ARG A 4 27.02 31.61 -33.45
C ARG A 4 27.59 30.30 -32.91
N VAL A 5 27.94 30.32 -31.64
CA VAL A 5 28.36 29.17 -30.86
C VAL A 5 27.13 28.34 -30.49
N PHE A 6 27.02 27.15 -31.00
CA PHE A 6 26.00 26.16 -30.61
C PHE A 6 26.49 25.50 -29.32
N THR A 7 25.88 25.81 -28.19
CA THR A 7 26.12 25.13 -26.93
C THR A 7 25.18 23.94 -26.85
N ALA A 8 25.71 22.74 -27.04
CA ALA A 8 24.98 21.50 -26.82
C ALA A 8 24.80 21.28 -25.32
N PHE A 9 23.56 21.29 -24.84
CA PHE A 9 23.22 20.83 -23.49
C PHE A 9 23.29 19.31 -23.47
N LEU A 10 24.33 18.78 -22.84
CA LEU A 10 24.44 17.37 -22.51
C LEU A 10 23.62 17.14 -21.24
N MET A 11 22.40 16.66 -21.37
CA MET A 11 21.61 16.16 -20.24
C MET A 11 22.25 14.85 -19.78
N ALA A 12 23.01 14.90 -18.71
CA ALA A 12 23.43 13.70 -18.01
C ALA A 12 22.22 13.15 -17.24
N PHE A 13 21.66 12.05 -17.72
CA PHE A 13 20.71 11.24 -16.97
C PHE A 13 21.48 10.58 -15.82
N ILE A 14 21.39 11.14 -14.63
CA ILE A 14 21.83 10.48 -13.40
C ILE A 14 20.73 9.50 -13.05
N ILE A 15 20.92 8.23 -13.36
CA ILE A 15 20.14 7.13 -12.79
C ILE A 15 20.53 7.09 -11.33
N ALA A 16 19.75 7.71 -10.47
CA ALA A 16 19.86 7.50 -9.04
C ALA A 16 19.33 6.08 -8.76
N LEU A 17 20.23 5.14 -8.58
CA LEU A 17 19.94 3.90 -7.86
C LEU A 17 19.57 4.33 -6.44
N ALA A 18 18.27 4.52 -6.21
CA ALA A 18 17.72 4.63 -4.87
C ALA A 18 17.77 3.23 -4.23
N SER A 19 18.97 2.79 -3.84
CA SER A 19 19.05 1.75 -2.82
C SER A 19 18.27 2.25 -1.61
N CYS A 20 17.41 1.43 -1.05
CA CYS A 20 16.80 1.66 0.26
C CYS A 20 17.95 1.94 1.23
N SER A 21 18.30 3.22 1.34
CA SER A 21 19.42 3.64 2.17
C SER A 21 18.94 3.53 3.59
N MET A 22 19.48 2.56 4.33
CA MET A 22 19.33 2.44 5.76
C MET A 22 19.61 3.81 6.39
N ILE A 23 18.55 4.56 6.68
CA ILE A 23 18.63 5.63 7.66
C ILE A 23 18.91 4.89 8.96
N PRO A 24 20.07 5.10 9.63
CA PRO A 24 20.27 4.48 10.92
C PRO A 24 19.17 5.01 11.83
N LEU A 25 18.14 4.19 12.08
CA LEU A 25 17.28 4.42 13.22
C LEU A 25 18.21 4.54 14.41
N ALA A 26 18.25 5.71 15.04
CA ALA A 26 18.89 5.89 16.32
C ALA A 26 18.10 5.01 17.31
N PHE A 27 18.48 3.73 17.39
CA PHE A 27 18.02 2.85 18.44
C PHE A 27 18.49 3.48 19.75
N ALA A 28 17.59 4.13 20.47
CA ALA A 28 17.79 4.31 21.89
C ALA A 28 18.20 2.93 22.43
N LYS A 29 19.33 2.88 23.14
CA LYS A 29 19.96 1.67 23.66
C LYS A 29 18.91 0.82 24.36
N LEU A 30 18.25 -0.07 23.59
CA LEU A 30 17.30 -1.03 24.11
C LEU A 30 18.12 -2.02 24.95
N ASP A 31 17.63 -2.31 26.14
CA ASP A 31 18.13 -3.38 26.97
C ASP A 31 18.14 -4.67 26.14
N SER A 32 19.33 -5.13 25.78
CA SER A 32 19.54 -6.26 24.88
C SER A 32 19.12 -7.63 25.47
N SER A 33 18.47 -7.63 26.62
CA SER A 33 17.99 -8.83 27.34
C SER A 33 16.54 -9.21 27.01
N ARG A 34 15.76 -8.33 26.31
CA ARG A 34 14.42 -8.66 25.80
C ARG A 34 14.40 -8.64 24.29
N PRO A 35 13.85 -9.68 23.64
CA PRO A 35 13.54 -9.56 22.21
C PRO A 35 12.62 -8.33 22.02
N PRO A 36 12.81 -7.56 20.96
CA PRO A 36 11.92 -6.43 20.68
C PRO A 36 10.47 -6.94 20.69
N ASP A 37 9.57 -6.18 21.32
CA ASP A 37 8.12 -6.48 21.35
C ASP A 37 7.52 -6.30 19.94
N ILE A 38 7.98 -7.09 18.97
CA ILE A 38 7.55 -7.07 17.57
C ILE A 38 6.42 -8.08 17.41
N GLU A 39 5.36 -7.67 16.74
CA GLU A 39 4.21 -8.49 16.39
C GLU A 39 3.96 -8.46 14.90
N GLN A 40 3.56 -9.62 14.35
CA GLN A 40 3.15 -9.78 12.97
C GLN A 40 1.63 -9.83 12.90
N VAL A 41 1.07 -9.19 11.87
CA VAL A 41 -0.32 -9.38 11.43
C VAL A 41 -0.28 -9.74 9.95
N ILE A 42 -1.02 -10.78 9.56
CA ILE A 42 -1.16 -11.20 8.17
C ILE A 42 -2.63 -10.97 7.78
N PHE A 43 -2.85 -10.17 6.76
CA PHE A 43 -4.14 -9.95 6.13
C PHE A 43 -4.20 -10.80 4.88
N ILE A 44 -5.31 -11.52 4.68
CA ILE A 44 -5.50 -12.40 3.53
C ILE A 44 -6.78 -11.98 2.82
N HIS A 45 -6.61 -11.48 1.61
CA HIS A 45 -7.69 -10.98 0.77
C HIS A 45 -8.22 -12.10 -0.13
N PHE A 46 -9.50 -12.44 0.06
CA PHE A 46 -10.12 -13.55 -0.67
C PHE A 46 -11.01 -13.09 -1.82
N VAL A 47 -11.04 -13.90 -2.87
CA VAL A 47 -12.01 -13.77 -3.94
C VAL A 47 -13.41 -14.12 -3.44
N LYS A 48 -14.42 -13.33 -3.84
CA LYS A 48 -15.83 -13.62 -3.62
C LYS A 48 -16.63 -13.35 -4.89
N SER A 49 -17.63 -14.16 -5.16
CA SER A 49 -18.55 -13.88 -6.25
C SER A 49 -19.29 -12.57 -6.00
N LYS A 50 -19.51 -11.78 -7.08
CA LYS A 50 -20.30 -10.56 -7.04
C LYS A 50 -21.70 -10.85 -6.50
N ALA A 51 -21.98 -10.43 -5.27
CA ALA A 51 -23.31 -10.53 -4.68
C ALA A 51 -24.07 -9.21 -4.88
N LYS A 52 -25.40 -9.28 -4.99
CA LYS A 52 -26.22 -8.06 -4.96
C LYS A 52 -26.12 -7.48 -3.55
N PRO A 53 -25.68 -6.23 -3.41
CA PRO A 53 -25.51 -5.63 -2.09
C PRO A 53 -26.87 -5.41 -1.40
N PRO A 54 -26.92 -5.53 -0.07
CA PRO A 54 -28.04 -5.05 0.75
C PRO A 54 -28.10 -3.51 0.69
N SER A 55 -29.06 -2.91 1.38
CA SER A 55 -29.18 -1.45 1.53
C SER A 55 -27.90 -0.88 2.17
N GLU A 56 -27.42 0.24 1.66
CA GLU A 56 -26.18 0.88 2.08
C GLU A 56 -26.23 1.29 3.57
N GLU A 57 -25.23 0.87 4.33
CA GLU A 57 -24.75 1.58 5.51
C GLU A 57 -23.29 1.91 5.27
N THR A 58 -22.90 3.15 5.50
CA THR A 58 -21.58 3.67 5.17
C THR A 58 -20.80 4.08 6.40
N GLY A 59 -19.47 4.07 6.27
CA GLY A 59 -18.57 4.59 7.29
C GLY A 59 -18.04 3.56 8.27
N TYR A 60 -18.05 2.28 7.89
CA TYR A 60 -17.36 1.24 8.64
C TYR A 60 -15.85 1.34 8.40
N TYR A 61 -15.09 1.27 9.47
CA TYR A 61 -13.65 1.10 9.44
C TYR A 61 -13.17 0.30 10.64
N LYS A 62 -11.99 -0.29 10.54
CA LYS A 62 -11.34 -1.02 11.61
C LYS A 62 -9.88 -0.60 11.69
N LEU A 63 -9.40 -0.32 12.89
CA LEU A 63 -7.99 0.00 13.14
C LEU A 63 -7.28 -1.23 13.68
N ILE A 64 -6.04 -1.48 13.24
CA ILE A 64 -5.22 -2.57 13.78
C ILE A 64 -4.59 -2.20 15.14
N GLY A 65 -4.60 -0.92 15.51
CA GLY A 65 -4.03 -0.42 16.76
C GLY A 65 -2.55 -0.08 16.68
N ALA A 66 -1.99 -0.03 15.47
CA ALA A 66 -0.65 0.46 15.18
C ALA A 66 -0.70 1.42 13.99
N LYS A 67 0.29 2.31 13.87
CA LYS A 67 0.40 3.28 12.78
C LYS A 67 1.86 3.67 12.55
N TRP A 68 2.14 4.26 11.40
CA TRP A 68 3.42 4.90 11.13
C TRP A 68 3.62 6.15 11.99
N GLN A 69 4.86 6.43 12.35
CA GLN A 69 5.26 7.63 13.10
C GLN A 69 6.12 8.57 12.25
N THR A 70 6.59 8.10 11.11
CA THR A 70 7.46 8.85 10.19
C THR A 70 6.94 8.71 8.77
N PHE A 71 6.96 9.79 8.02
CA PHE A 71 6.46 9.91 6.65
C PHE A 71 7.49 10.62 5.76
N PRO A 72 7.38 10.47 4.43
CA PRO A 72 6.54 9.51 3.73
C PRO A 72 7.04 8.06 3.89
N VAL A 73 6.14 7.09 3.71
CA VAL A 73 6.45 5.66 3.68
C VAL A 73 6.94 5.30 2.28
N ASN A 74 8.12 4.70 2.19
CA ASN A 74 8.69 4.30 0.91
C ASN A 74 8.14 2.94 0.47
N LEU A 75 7.89 2.80 -0.83
CA LEU A 75 7.47 1.56 -1.47
C LEU A 75 8.51 1.10 -2.48
N GLU A 76 8.70 -0.21 -2.57
CA GLU A 76 9.43 -0.83 -3.67
C GLU A 76 8.60 -1.96 -4.29
N VAL A 77 8.81 -2.22 -5.58
CA VAL A 77 8.06 -3.25 -6.31
C VAL A 77 8.97 -4.06 -7.21
N ASN A 78 8.70 -5.37 -7.27
CA ASN A 78 9.25 -6.24 -8.30
C ASN A 78 8.15 -6.62 -9.31
N PRO A 79 8.10 -6.03 -10.50
CA PRO A 79 7.06 -6.30 -11.49
C PRO A 79 7.30 -7.57 -12.32
N SER A 80 8.44 -8.26 -12.16
CA SER A 80 8.91 -9.30 -13.11
C SER A 80 7.95 -10.48 -13.28
N SER A 81 7.19 -10.85 -12.24
CA SER A 81 6.23 -11.97 -12.29
C SER A 81 4.78 -11.52 -12.50
N SER A 82 4.54 -10.24 -12.76
CA SER A 82 3.19 -9.68 -12.93
C SER A 82 2.54 -10.00 -14.28
N GLY A 83 3.34 -10.27 -15.32
CA GLY A 83 2.89 -10.33 -16.71
C GLY A 83 2.62 -8.95 -17.34
N LEU A 84 2.83 -7.87 -16.60
CA LEU A 84 2.54 -6.48 -16.97
C LEU A 84 3.81 -5.70 -17.31
N SER A 85 3.67 -4.57 -18.00
CA SER A 85 4.80 -3.66 -18.17
C SER A 85 5.13 -2.95 -16.87
N GLN A 86 6.42 -2.70 -16.61
CA GLN A 86 6.89 -2.00 -15.42
C GLN A 86 6.22 -0.62 -15.27
N ASP A 87 6.09 0.14 -16.34
CA ASP A 87 5.47 1.47 -16.33
C ASP A 87 4.00 1.40 -15.88
N PHE A 88 3.26 0.37 -16.34
CA PHE A 88 1.88 0.16 -15.91
C PHE A 88 1.81 -0.18 -14.42
N VAL A 89 2.68 -1.06 -13.94
CA VAL A 89 2.73 -1.46 -12.52
C VAL A 89 3.04 -0.26 -11.63
N ILE A 90 4.10 0.50 -11.92
CA ILE A 90 4.47 1.70 -11.16
C ILE A 90 3.30 2.71 -11.14
N LYS A 91 2.68 2.95 -12.29
CA LYS A 91 1.56 3.88 -12.39
C LYS A 91 0.35 3.42 -11.55
N ALA A 92 -0.02 2.15 -11.61
CA ALA A 92 -1.17 1.63 -10.87
C ALA A 92 -0.94 1.68 -9.35
N ILE A 93 0.27 1.33 -8.89
CA ILE A 93 0.65 1.42 -7.47
C ILE A 93 0.71 2.88 -7.01
N GLY A 94 1.31 3.77 -7.81
CA GLY A 94 1.34 5.20 -7.52
C GLY A 94 -0.07 5.79 -7.37
N MET A 95 -0.99 5.47 -8.28
CA MET A 95 -2.39 5.91 -8.16
C MET A 95 -3.07 5.36 -6.91
N ALA A 96 -2.74 4.13 -6.49
CA ALA A 96 -3.26 3.56 -5.26
C ALA A 96 -2.72 4.26 -3.99
N ALA A 97 -1.46 4.64 -3.99
CA ALA A 97 -0.81 5.41 -2.92
C ALA A 97 -1.42 6.82 -2.80
N GLU A 98 -1.50 7.55 -3.93
CA GLU A 98 -2.10 8.89 -4.01
C GLU A 98 -3.55 8.94 -3.52
N GLU A 99 -4.31 7.86 -3.71
CA GLU A 99 -5.69 7.82 -3.23
C GLU A 99 -5.73 7.89 -1.68
N TRP A 100 -4.79 7.25 -0.98
CA TRP A 100 -4.68 7.36 0.47
C TRP A 100 -4.21 8.73 0.92
N ASP A 101 -3.29 9.35 0.19
CA ASP A 101 -2.80 10.70 0.48
C ASP A 101 -3.93 11.72 0.32
N SER A 102 -4.66 11.69 -0.80
CA SER A 102 -5.80 12.57 -1.07
C SER A 102 -6.99 12.29 -0.14
N GLY A 103 -7.21 11.03 0.24
CA GLY A 103 -8.29 10.60 1.14
C GLY A 103 -8.20 11.22 2.53
N ALA A 104 -7.00 11.43 3.03
CA ALA A 104 -6.77 12.11 4.31
C ALA A 104 -7.21 13.58 4.27
N TYR A 105 -7.19 14.23 3.09
CA TYR A 105 -7.58 15.63 2.92
C TYR A 105 -9.09 15.84 2.73
N SER A 106 -9.81 14.87 2.15
CA SER A 106 -11.17 15.08 1.62
C SER A 106 -12.29 15.08 2.66
N GLN A 107 -12.02 14.69 3.92
CA GLN A 107 -13.07 14.49 4.94
C GLN A 107 -13.56 15.75 5.64
N LEU A 108 -13.04 16.92 5.26
CA LEU A 108 -13.32 18.17 5.97
C LEU A 108 -14.04 19.18 5.07
N GLU A 109 -15.11 18.74 4.39
CA GLU A 109 -16.02 19.67 3.73
C GLU A 109 -16.55 20.69 4.76
N GLY A 110 -16.00 21.91 4.68
CA GLY A 110 -16.40 23.05 5.51
C GLY A 110 -15.39 23.53 6.55
N ILE A 111 -14.27 22.85 6.74
CA ILE A 111 -13.17 23.34 7.58
C ILE A 111 -11.93 23.54 6.69
N ALA A 112 -11.52 24.80 6.54
CA ALA A 112 -10.25 25.11 5.89
C ALA A 112 -9.12 24.54 6.75
N TRP A 113 -8.57 23.39 6.36
CA TRP A 113 -7.39 22.82 7.00
C TRP A 113 -6.17 23.63 6.58
N TYR A 114 -5.58 24.33 7.52
CA TYR A 114 -4.24 24.90 7.41
C TYR A 114 -3.17 23.97 7.99
N GLY A 115 -3.50 22.70 8.20
CA GLY A 115 -2.56 21.65 8.59
C GLY A 115 -2.23 20.79 7.37
N VAL A 116 -0.95 20.64 7.07
CA VAL A 116 -0.47 19.69 6.05
C VAL A 116 -0.76 18.29 6.60
N ALA A 117 -1.72 17.58 6.00
CA ALA A 117 -1.82 16.14 6.25
C ALA A 117 -0.47 15.53 5.83
N PRO A 118 0.03 14.50 6.52
CA PRO A 118 1.26 13.87 6.09
C PRO A 118 1.04 13.29 4.69
N ASP A 119 1.99 13.54 3.82
CA ASP A 119 2.21 12.76 2.62
C ASP A 119 2.53 11.34 3.09
N LEU A 120 1.56 10.43 2.99
CA LEU A 120 1.65 9.11 3.63
C LEU A 120 2.63 8.21 2.88
N PHE A 121 2.62 8.29 1.55
CA PHE A 121 3.48 7.50 0.71
C PHE A 121 4.38 8.40 -0.15
N ASN A 122 5.58 7.92 -0.45
CA ASN A 122 6.48 8.60 -1.36
C ASN A 122 5.98 8.44 -2.80
N ASP A 123 5.93 9.54 -3.58
CA ASP A 123 5.57 9.54 -5.01
C ASP A 123 6.50 8.67 -5.85
N ILE A 124 7.71 8.38 -5.36
CA ILE A 124 8.71 7.57 -6.04
C ILE A 124 8.65 6.14 -5.53
N ILE A 125 8.20 5.24 -6.40
CA ILE A 125 8.21 3.80 -6.15
C ILE A 125 9.51 3.22 -6.70
N ALA A 126 10.32 2.62 -5.83
CA ALA A 126 11.57 2.00 -6.23
C ALA A 126 11.33 0.66 -6.93
N ILE A 127 12.24 0.28 -7.83
CA ILE A 127 12.27 -1.07 -8.41
C ILE A 127 13.26 -1.90 -7.61
N THR A 128 12.83 -3.12 -7.27
CA THR A 128 13.66 -4.10 -6.56
C THR A 128 13.71 -5.42 -7.35
N ASP A 129 14.67 -6.28 -7.03
CA ASP A 129 14.77 -7.64 -7.52
C ASP A 129 14.33 -8.70 -6.48
N LYS A 130 13.88 -8.25 -5.30
CA LYS A 130 13.32 -9.13 -4.27
C LYS A 130 12.11 -9.90 -4.80
N GLY A 131 12.00 -11.15 -4.42
CA GLY A 131 10.89 -12.02 -4.76
C GLY A 131 10.10 -12.46 -3.53
N TYR A 132 9.12 -13.33 -3.73
CA TYR A 132 8.24 -13.88 -2.69
C TYR A 132 8.99 -14.45 -1.48
N ASP A 133 10.12 -15.16 -1.71
CA ASP A 133 10.90 -15.80 -0.65
C ASP A 133 11.78 -14.81 0.14
N ASP A 134 11.94 -13.59 -0.36
CA ASP A 134 12.75 -12.54 0.27
C ASP A 134 11.95 -11.71 1.27
N LEU A 135 10.62 -11.80 1.24
CA LEU A 135 9.74 -11.03 2.10
C LEU A 135 9.88 -11.40 3.59
N ALA A 136 9.49 -10.48 4.45
CA ALA A 136 9.54 -10.63 5.91
C ALA A 136 8.43 -11.56 6.45
N TRP A 137 8.47 -12.85 6.07
CA TRP A 137 7.59 -13.88 6.63
C TRP A 137 7.89 -14.17 8.11
N THR A 138 9.09 -13.84 8.57
CA THR A 138 9.55 -13.98 9.95
C THR A 138 10.35 -12.75 10.36
N SER A 139 10.42 -12.46 11.67
CA SER A 139 11.04 -11.24 12.19
C SER A 139 12.55 -11.10 11.92
N ASP A 140 13.23 -12.19 11.61
CA ASP A 140 14.64 -12.18 11.24
C ASP A 140 14.89 -11.78 9.79
N LYS A 141 13.83 -11.68 8.98
CA LYS A 141 13.85 -11.19 7.60
C LYS A 141 13.45 -9.71 7.43
N LEU A 142 13.13 -9.04 8.53
CA LEU A 142 12.82 -7.60 8.49
C LEU A 142 14.02 -6.82 7.94
N ASP A 143 13.81 -6.04 6.90
CA ASP A 143 14.86 -5.25 6.23
C ASP A 143 14.55 -3.75 6.15
N GLY A 144 13.39 -3.32 6.65
CA GLY A 144 12.96 -1.94 6.68
C GLY A 144 12.42 -1.43 5.34
N CYS A 145 12.15 -2.32 4.38
CA CYS A 145 11.56 -1.99 3.10
C CYS A 145 10.12 -2.49 3.03
N ASN A 146 9.25 -1.75 2.38
CA ASN A 146 7.88 -2.16 2.14
C ASN A 146 7.79 -2.63 0.68
N THR A 147 7.73 -3.93 0.49
CA THR A 147 7.95 -4.57 -0.80
C THR A 147 6.66 -5.14 -1.38
N ILE A 148 6.40 -4.87 -2.66
CA ILE A 148 5.26 -5.43 -3.39
C ILE A 148 5.79 -6.40 -4.44
N VAL A 149 5.34 -7.66 -4.38
CA VAL A 149 5.77 -8.72 -5.31
C VAL A 149 4.58 -9.53 -5.80
N TRP A 150 4.80 -10.28 -6.86
CA TRP A 150 3.92 -11.38 -7.29
C TRP A 150 4.50 -12.71 -6.84
N GLY A 151 3.63 -13.57 -6.31
CA GLY A 151 4.00 -14.91 -5.86
C GLY A 151 2.78 -15.82 -5.76
N ASN A 152 3.01 -17.13 -5.80
CA ASN A 152 1.95 -18.12 -5.62
C ASN A 152 1.73 -18.35 -4.12
N TYR A 153 0.61 -17.86 -3.59
CA TYR A 153 0.25 -18.13 -2.20
C TYR A 153 -0.42 -19.52 -2.08
N PRO A 154 -0.04 -20.36 -1.14
CA PRO A 154 -0.42 -21.78 -1.16
C PRO A 154 -1.91 -22.09 -0.89
N THR A 155 -2.72 -21.07 -0.62
CA THR A 155 -4.15 -21.22 -0.34
C THR A 155 -4.98 -20.72 -1.53
N GLY A 156 -5.74 -21.59 -2.16
CA GLY A 156 -6.59 -21.22 -3.29
C GLY A 156 -7.67 -20.20 -2.91
N GLY A 157 -7.97 -19.31 -3.86
CA GLY A 157 -8.95 -18.22 -3.68
C GLY A 157 -8.40 -16.99 -2.97
N VAL A 158 -7.11 -16.95 -2.65
CA VAL A 158 -6.42 -15.76 -2.16
C VAL A 158 -6.03 -14.90 -3.35
N ILE A 159 -6.33 -13.60 -3.29
CA ILE A 159 -5.98 -12.60 -4.32
C ILE A 159 -4.67 -11.94 -3.96
N ALA A 160 -4.55 -11.52 -2.69
CA ALA A 160 -3.39 -10.82 -2.17
C ALA A 160 -3.21 -11.10 -0.68
N VAL A 161 -2.01 -10.83 -0.18
CA VAL A 161 -1.67 -10.94 1.24
C VAL A 161 -0.82 -9.74 1.63
N THR A 162 -1.19 -9.05 2.72
CA THR A 162 -0.33 -8.06 3.37
C THR A 162 0.24 -8.64 4.66
N ILE A 163 1.56 -8.65 4.78
CA ILE A 163 2.31 -9.05 5.97
C ILE A 163 2.77 -7.76 6.63
N LEU A 164 2.30 -7.48 7.84
CA LEU A 164 2.61 -6.24 8.55
C LEU A 164 3.30 -6.54 9.88
N TRP A 165 4.35 -5.77 10.16
CA TRP A 165 5.11 -5.84 11.41
C TRP A 165 5.04 -4.53 12.17
N TYR A 166 4.79 -4.61 13.46
CA TYR A 166 4.77 -3.43 14.32
C TYR A 166 5.35 -3.69 15.71
N ASN A 167 5.82 -2.63 16.36
CA ASN A 167 6.25 -2.68 17.75
C ASN A 167 5.04 -2.58 18.68
N LYS A 168 4.83 -3.59 19.54
CA LYS A 168 3.68 -3.69 20.47
C LYS A 168 3.68 -2.58 21.52
N ALA A 169 4.86 -2.18 22.00
CA ALA A 169 4.99 -1.21 23.08
C ALA A 169 4.72 0.21 22.59
N THR A 170 5.24 0.56 21.40
CA THR A 170 5.10 1.91 20.82
C THR A 170 3.91 2.04 19.88
N LYS A 171 3.31 0.93 19.47
CA LYS A 171 2.26 0.89 18.44
C LYS A 171 2.70 1.50 17.11
N THR A 172 3.99 1.33 16.79
CA THR A 172 4.61 1.86 15.58
C THR A 172 4.74 0.75 14.55
N ILE A 173 4.19 0.94 13.35
CA ILE A 173 4.44 0.06 12.20
C ILE A 173 5.90 0.19 11.82
N ILE A 174 6.54 -0.94 11.53
CA ILE A 174 7.96 -1.06 11.21
C ILE A 174 8.14 -1.31 9.72
N GLU A 175 7.33 -2.23 9.18
CA GLU A 175 7.44 -2.74 7.82
C GLU A 175 6.15 -3.42 7.41
N PHE A 176 5.84 -3.41 6.14
CA PHE A 176 4.84 -4.29 5.55
C PHE A 176 5.28 -4.74 4.15
N ASP A 177 4.89 -5.95 3.80
CA ASP A 177 5.08 -6.52 2.47
C ASP A 177 3.75 -6.95 1.88
N ILE A 178 3.62 -6.87 0.56
CA ILE A 178 2.42 -7.25 -0.17
C ILE A 178 2.77 -8.32 -1.20
N VAL A 179 2.04 -9.43 -1.16
CA VAL A 179 2.04 -10.46 -2.21
C VAL A 179 0.77 -10.35 -3.03
N LEU A 180 0.91 -10.26 -4.33
CA LEU A 180 -0.18 -10.36 -5.31
C LEU A 180 -0.13 -11.75 -5.93
N ASP A 181 -1.24 -12.51 -5.87
CA ASP A 181 -1.24 -13.93 -6.24
C ASP A 181 -1.15 -14.13 -7.75
N THR A 182 -0.23 -14.99 -8.17
CA THR A 182 0.00 -15.33 -9.59
C THR A 182 -1.03 -16.29 -10.17
N ASP A 183 -1.96 -16.80 -9.37
CA ASP A 183 -3.09 -17.60 -9.87
C ASP A 183 -4.11 -16.76 -10.65
N TYR A 184 -3.98 -15.43 -10.61
CA TYR A 184 -4.88 -14.49 -11.30
C TYR A 184 -4.19 -13.74 -12.43
N GLU A 185 -4.99 -13.38 -13.44
CA GLU A 185 -4.61 -12.41 -14.45
C GLU A 185 -4.82 -11.00 -13.91
N TRP A 186 -3.81 -10.15 -14.07
CA TRP A 186 -3.78 -8.78 -13.58
C TRP A 186 -3.79 -7.79 -14.74
N ASP A 187 -4.59 -6.75 -14.66
CA ASP A 187 -4.60 -5.64 -15.63
C ASP A 187 -5.46 -4.48 -15.10
N ASN A 188 -5.87 -3.60 -16.00
CA ASN A 188 -6.84 -2.53 -15.79
C ASN A 188 -8.26 -3.01 -16.17
N ALA A 189 -9.09 -3.33 -15.19
CA ALA A 189 -10.42 -3.87 -15.41
C ALA A 189 -11.44 -2.85 -15.96
N THR A 190 -11.11 -1.55 -16.04
CA THR A 190 -12.02 -0.53 -16.65
C THR A 190 -12.31 -0.78 -18.12
N GLN A 191 -11.51 -1.61 -18.78
CA GLN A 191 -11.74 -2.04 -20.17
C GLN A 191 -12.82 -3.12 -20.32
N GLY A 192 -13.53 -3.47 -19.23
CA GLY A 192 -14.50 -4.55 -19.21
C GLY A 192 -13.86 -5.95 -19.16
N LEU A 193 -12.58 -6.01 -18.82
CA LEU A 193 -11.83 -7.25 -18.67
C LEU A 193 -12.22 -7.95 -17.36
N THR A 194 -12.23 -9.30 -17.41
CA THR A 194 -12.48 -10.14 -16.22
C THR A 194 -11.15 -10.53 -15.56
N VAL A 195 -10.36 -9.52 -15.20
CA VAL A 195 -9.05 -9.64 -14.57
C VAL A 195 -9.10 -9.05 -13.17
N MET A 196 -8.12 -9.33 -12.33
CA MET A 196 -7.93 -8.58 -11.09
C MET A 196 -7.37 -7.20 -11.42
N ASP A 197 -8.05 -6.19 -10.94
CA ASP A 197 -7.64 -4.82 -11.17
C ASP A 197 -6.50 -4.45 -10.24
N LEU A 198 -5.33 -4.15 -10.80
CA LEU A 198 -4.13 -3.92 -10.00
C LEU A 198 -4.29 -2.75 -9.04
N GLN A 199 -4.78 -1.60 -9.52
CA GLN A 199 -4.98 -0.43 -8.65
C GLN A 199 -5.99 -0.73 -7.54
N ASN A 200 -7.13 -1.38 -7.87
CA ASN A 200 -8.20 -1.71 -6.93
C ASN A 200 -7.69 -2.56 -5.75
N ILE A 201 -6.92 -3.61 -6.05
CA ILE A 201 -6.39 -4.51 -5.03
C ILE A 201 -5.27 -3.82 -4.24
N VAL A 202 -4.32 -3.15 -4.91
CA VAL A 202 -3.22 -2.48 -4.21
C VAL A 202 -3.73 -1.34 -3.32
N THR A 203 -4.77 -0.60 -3.71
CA THR A 203 -5.38 0.41 -2.82
C THR A 203 -5.88 -0.24 -1.51
N HIS A 204 -6.53 -1.42 -1.59
CA HIS A 204 -6.93 -2.15 -0.40
C HIS A 204 -5.73 -2.60 0.45
N GLU A 205 -4.74 -3.24 -0.15
CA GLU A 205 -3.56 -3.75 0.57
C GLU A 205 -2.72 -2.64 1.21
N LEU A 206 -2.57 -1.48 0.55
CA LEU A 206 -1.92 -0.31 1.14
C LEU A 206 -2.68 0.21 2.37
N GLY A 207 -4.01 0.07 2.40
CA GLY A 207 -4.80 0.37 3.59
C GLY A 207 -4.39 -0.45 4.81
N HIS A 208 -4.06 -1.73 4.63
CA HIS A 208 -3.45 -2.54 5.67
C HIS A 208 -2.07 -2.01 6.07
N GLY A 209 -1.24 -1.70 5.07
CA GLY A 209 0.10 -1.16 5.27
C GLY A 209 0.15 0.12 6.11
N ILE A 210 -0.93 0.91 6.11
CA ILE A 210 -1.04 2.13 6.92
C ILE A 210 -1.84 1.95 8.21
N GLY A 211 -2.30 0.76 8.56
CA GLY A 211 -2.88 0.48 9.87
C GLY A 211 -4.40 0.28 9.90
N LEU A 212 -5.04 0.07 8.76
CA LEU A 212 -6.45 -0.31 8.67
C LEU A 212 -6.61 -1.83 8.60
N GLY A 213 -7.70 -2.33 9.13
CA GLY A 213 -8.09 -3.73 9.04
C GLY A 213 -9.34 -3.92 8.19
N ASP A 214 -9.56 -5.15 7.72
CA ASP A 214 -10.75 -5.53 6.96
C ASP A 214 -12.06 -5.26 7.69
N VAL A 215 -13.06 -4.84 6.92
CA VAL A 215 -14.46 -4.81 7.31
C VAL A 215 -15.25 -5.87 6.53
N TYR A 216 -16.14 -6.57 7.22
CA TYR A 216 -16.87 -7.72 6.66
C TYR A 216 -18.40 -7.58 6.71
N GLN A 217 -18.90 -6.46 7.22
CA GLN A 217 -20.34 -6.14 7.20
C GLN A 217 -20.80 -6.08 5.74
N SER A 218 -21.85 -6.81 5.39
CA SER A 218 -22.33 -6.85 4.00
C SER A 218 -22.75 -5.48 3.47
N THR A 219 -23.12 -4.56 4.36
CA THR A 219 -23.46 -3.17 4.06
C THR A 219 -22.26 -2.27 3.81
N ALA A 220 -21.05 -2.73 4.19
CA ALA A 220 -19.78 -2.02 3.98
C ALA A 220 -19.11 -2.36 2.62
N TYR A 221 -19.81 -2.97 1.69
CA TYR A 221 -19.26 -3.48 0.44
C TYR A 221 -18.63 -2.41 -0.47
N GLN A 222 -18.92 -1.15 -0.24
CA GLN A 222 -18.35 -0.02 -0.97
C GLN A 222 -17.04 0.48 -0.37
N GLU A 223 -16.75 0.16 0.90
CA GLU A 223 -15.50 0.57 1.52
C GLU A 223 -14.32 -0.12 0.83
N THR A 224 -13.25 0.62 0.60
CA THR A 224 -12.01 0.04 0.05
C THR A 224 -11.51 -1.09 0.92
N MET A 225 -11.64 -0.95 2.26
CA MET A 225 -11.25 -1.99 3.22
C MET A 225 -12.27 -3.12 3.40
N TYR A 226 -13.25 -3.29 2.48
CA TYR A 226 -14.09 -4.48 2.48
C TYR A 226 -13.30 -5.71 2.06
N GLY A 227 -13.19 -6.72 2.95
CA GLY A 227 -12.24 -7.83 2.87
C GLY A 227 -12.48 -8.87 1.77
N TYR A 228 -13.27 -8.55 0.72
CA TYR A 228 -13.49 -9.40 -0.44
C TYR A 228 -13.48 -8.59 -1.72
N SER A 229 -12.93 -9.20 -2.79
CA SER A 229 -12.96 -8.64 -4.15
C SER A 229 -13.34 -9.69 -5.19
N TYR A 230 -13.58 -9.26 -6.42
CA TYR A 230 -13.88 -10.13 -7.55
C TYR A 230 -13.24 -9.59 -8.83
N ALA A 231 -13.00 -10.47 -9.79
CA ALA A 231 -12.44 -10.08 -11.09
C ALA A 231 -13.35 -9.08 -11.81
N GLY A 232 -12.79 -7.98 -12.31
CA GLY A 232 -13.53 -6.88 -12.92
C GLY A 232 -14.02 -5.80 -11.94
N GLU A 233 -13.72 -5.92 -10.65
CA GLU A 233 -14.01 -4.88 -9.67
C GLU A 233 -13.04 -3.71 -9.78
N THR A 234 -13.56 -2.48 -9.73
CA THR A 234 -12.78 -1.23 -9.73
C THR A 234 -13.22 -0.26 -8.65
N SER A 235 -14.20 -0.64 -7.82
CA SER A 235 -14.81 0.27 -6.84
C SER A 235 -13.88 0.67 -5.70
N LYS A 236 -12.87 -0.16 -5.39
CA LYS A 236 -11.89 0.10 -4.34
C LYS A 236 -10.72 0.98 -4.79
N ARG A 237 -10.72 1.44 -6.04
CA ARG A 237 -9.76 2.44 -6.49
C ARG A 237 -9.94 3.78 -5.77
N ASP A 238 -11.19 4.05 -5.35
CA ASP A 238 -11.56 5.29 -4.66
C ASP A 238 -11.94 4.97 -3.21
N LEU A 239 -11.41 5.74 -2.26
CA LEU A 239 -11.76 5.59 -0.85
C LEU A 239 -13.20 5.98 -0.57
N TYR A 240 -13.90 5.15 0.18
CA TYR A 240 -15.24 5.46 0.62
C TYR A 240 -15.26 6.09 2.02
N ILE A 241 -16.45 6.33 2.58
CA ILE A 241 -16.62 7.13 3.80
C ILE A 241 -15.92 6.51 5.02
N GLY A 242 -15.97 5.18 5.16
CA GLY A 242 -15.32 4.49 6.28
C GLY A 242 -13.80 4.51 6.19
N ASP A 243 -13.27 4.30 4.99
CA ASP A 243 -11.83 4.35 4.74
C ASP A 243 -11.27 5.73 5.11
N LYS A 244 -11.94 6.80 4.65
CA LYS A 244 -11.59 8.20 4.96
C LYS A 244 -11.68 8.50 6.45
N LYS A 245 -12.70 8.01 7.14
CA LYS A 245 -12.80 8.13 8.61
C LYS A 245 -11.66 7.39 9.31
N GLY A 246 -11.33 6.19 8.84
CA GLY A 246 -10.26 5.37 9.38
C GLY A 246 -8.91 6.06 9.28
N ILE A 247 -8.54 6.55 8.08
CA ILE A 247 -7.27 7.25 7.85
C ILE A 247 -7.20 8.55 8.65
N THR A 248 -8.29 9.32 8.69
CA THR A 248 -8.36 10.55 9.49
C THR A 248 -8.19 10.25 10.99
N LYS A 249 -8.72 9.12 11.48
CA LYS A 249 -8.55 8.70 12.87
C LYS A 249 -7.10 8.33 13.20
N LEU A 250 -6.37 7.75 12.25
CA LEU A 250 -4.96 7.38 12.43
C LEU A 250 -4.02 8.59 12.31
N TYR A 251 -4.20 9.42 11.28
CA TYR A 251 -3.23 10.41 10.83
C TYR A 251 -3.79 11.83 10.73
N GLY A 252 -5.09 12.02 10.88
CA GLY A 252 -5.69 13.34 10.94
C GLY A 252 -5.19 14.13 12.15
N ALA A 253 -5.27 15.47 12.09
CA ALA A 253 -4.90 16.30 13.22
C ALA A 253 -5.77 15.96 14.44
N ALA A 254 -5.12 15.86 15.57
CA ALA A 254 -5.77 15.69 16.87
C ALA A 254 -6.51 16.97 17.28
#